data_843f529983a80df3158670e3e1463f92
#
_entry.id   843f529983a80df3158670e3e1463f92
#
_cell.length_a   1.000
_cell.length_b   1.000
_cell.length_c   1.000
_cell.angle_alpha   90.00
_cell.angle_beta   90.00
_cell.angle_gamma   90.00
#
_symmetry.space_group_name_H-M   'P 1'
#
loop_
_entity.id
_entity.type
_entity.pdbx_description
1 polymer ?
#
loop_
_entity_poly.entity_id
_entity_poly.type
_entity_poly.pdbx_seq_one_letter_code
_entity_poly.pdbx_strand_id
1 'polypeptide(L)'
;MDPVGLVKRLVEISSPSEDVSANWDVINEANDIINELLGSPGVISEVKGRPTLQWRGGPNPKVLLLCHLDTVWPHGSYLPMWSQEGDVLRGPGVFDMKAGFIQAVIATSQLSNTDGVVILATTDEEIGSECSRELLESVALECQAVFVFESAIDGKLKTGRKGTSMYQIEVIGRASHAGLDPEKGIN
;
A
#
# COMPACT_ATOMS: atom_id res chain seq x y z
N MET A 1 -3.25 23.49 -7.82
CA MET A 1 -3.21 22.20 -7.09
C MET A 1 -2.07 22.24 -6.08
N ASP A 2 -2.31 21.78 -4.86
CA ASP A 2 -1.30 21.70 -3.79
C ASP A 2 -0.93 20.24 -3.52
N PRO A 3 0.13 19.69 -4.14
CA PRO A 3 0.51 18.30 -3.94
C PRO A 3 0.89 17.96 -2.50
N VAL A 4 1.51 18.91 -1.80
CA VAL A 4 1.95 18.70 -0.40
C VAL A 4 0.75 18.59 0.53
N GLY A 5 -0.27 19.44 0.32
CA GLY A 5 -1.52 19.38 1.07
C GLY A 5 -2.27 18.06 0.84
N LEU A 6 -2.25 17.51 -0.38
CA LEU A 6 -2.87 16.21 -0.68
C LEU A 6 -2.13 15.06 0.02
N VAL A 7 -0.80 15.05 0.00
CA VAL A 7 -0.01 14.06 0.75
C VAL A 7 -0.29 14.16 2.25
N LYS A 8 -0.35 15.37 2.80
CA LYS A 8 -0.64 15.60 4.21
C LYS A 8 -1.98 15.01 4.62
N ARG A 9 -3.04 15.19 3.82
CA ARG A 9 -4.38 14.63 4.09
C ARG A 9 -4.32 13.11 4.31
N LEU A 10 -3.62 12.37 3.45
CA LEU A 10 -3.47 10.93 3.60
C LEU A 10 -2.59 10.54 4.79
N VAL A 11 -1.52 11.30 5.05
CA VAL A 11 -0.56 10.99 6.12
C VAL A 11 -1.16 11.20 7.49
N GLU A 12 -2.00 12.22 7.67
CA GLU A 12 -2.68 12.49 8.94
C GLU A 12 -3.75 11.45 9.30
N ILE A 13 -4.11 10.57 8.35
CA ILE A 13 -4.90 9.37 8.62
C ILE A 13 -3.93 8.21 8.91
N SER A 14 -3.90 7.77 10.17
CA SER A 14 -3.13 6.59 10.57
C SER A 14 -3.75 5.34 9.94
N SER A 15 -2.95 4.55 9.23
CA SER A 15 -3.42 3.37 8.48
C SER A 15 -2.50 2.17 8.66
N PRO A 16 -2.27 1.69 9.90
CA PRO A 16 -1.48 0.47 10.10
C PRO A 16 -2.17 -0.71 9.41
N SER A 17 -1.38 -1.59 8.78
CA SER A 17 -1.92 -2.73 8.01
C SER A 17 -2.85 -3.61 8.83
N GLU A 18 -2.63 -3.71 10.13
CA GLU A 18 -3.43 -4.59 11.01
C GLU A 18 -4.78 -3.98 11.43
N ASP A 19 -4.98 -2.68 11.27
CA ASP A 19 -6.25 -2.01 11.58
C ASP A 19 -7.10 -1.79 10.34
N VAL A 20 -7.98 -2.74 10.08
CA VAL A 20 -8.91 -2.69 8.93
C VAL A 20 -9.82 -1.46 8.97
N SER A 21 -10.25 -1.01 10.16
CA SER A 21 -11.10 0.18 10.27
C SER A 21 -10.37 1.44 9.80
N ALA A 22 -9.13 1.62 10.25
CA ALA A 22 -8.29 2.74 9.82
C ALA A 22 -7.95 2.67 8.31
N ASN A 23 -7.88 1.46 7.76
CA ASN A 23 -7.69 1.27 6.32
C ASN A 23 -8.92 1.70 5.50
N TRP A 24 -10.12 1.56 6.02
CA TRP A 24 -11.32 2.14 5.39
C TRP A 24 -11.26 3.66 5.37
N ASP A 25 -10.78 4.31 6.43
CA ASP A 25 -10.68 5.77 6.49
C ASP A 25 -9.71 6.32 5.44
N VAL A 26 -8.53 5.73 5.30
CA VAL A 26 -7.55 6.18 4.31
C VAL A 26 -7.99 5.89 2.87
N ILE A 27 -8.69 4.80 2.62
CA ILE A 27 -9.24 4.47 1.30
C ILE A 27 -10.37 5.45 0.92
N ASN A 28 -11.23 5.83 1.84
CA ASN A 28 -12.26 6.83 1.59
C ASN A 28 -11.63 8.18 1.24
N GLU A 29 -10.66 8.65 2.00
CA GLU A 29 -9.94 9.90 1.72
C GLU A 29 -9.23 9.84 0.36
N ALA A 30 -8.60 8.72 0.03
CA ALA A 30 -7.97 8.52 -1.27
C ALA A 30 -8.98 8.59 -2.42
N ASN A 31 -10.18 8.06 -2.21
CA ASN A 31 -11.26 8.12 -3.20
C ASN A 31 -11.81 9.55 -3.37
N ASP A 32 -11.90 10.31 -2.30
CA ASP A 32 -12.27 11.73 -2.37
C ASP A 32 -11.23 12.53 -3.16
N ILE A 33 -9.93 12.28 -2.94
CA ILE A 33 -8.85 12.90 -3.71
C ILE A 33 -8.94 12.51 -5.20
N ILE A 34 -9.19 11.25 -5.52
CA ILE A 34 -9.42 10.80 -6.90
C ILE A 34 -10.59 11.56 -7.51
N ASN A 35 -11.72 11.65 -6.82
CA ASN A 35 -12.89 12.36 -7.31
C ASN A 35 -12.62 13.85 -7.55
N GLU A 36 -11.90 14.50 -6.64
CA GLU A 36 -11.50 15.91 -6.77
C GLU A 36 -10.62 16.16 -8.01
N LEU A 37 -9.69 15.27 -8.30
CA LEU A 37 -8.68 15.49 -9.34
C LEU A 37 -9.05 14.90 -10.70
N LEU A 38 -9.79 13.80 -10.72
CA LEU A 38 -10.14 13.07 -11.94
C LEU A 38 -11.62 13.24 -12.36
N GLY A 39 -12.43 13.93 -11.50
CA GLY A 39 -13.82 14.28 -11.79
C GLY A 39 -14.80 13.12 -11.63
N SER A 40 -14.36 11.97 -11.14
CA SER A 40 -15.21 10.83 -10.79
C SER A 40 -14.53 9.96 -9.74
N PRO A 41 -15.29 9.43 -8.77
CA PRO A 41 -14.73 8.52 -7.78
C PRO A 41 -14.36 7.18 -8.41
N GLY A 42 -13.46 6.46 -7.76
CA GLY A 42 -13.22 5.06 -8.00
C GLY A 42 -14.29 4.18 -7.31
N VAL A 43 -14.15 2.89 -7.50
CA VAL A 43 -14.96 1.86 -6.84
C VAL A 43 -14.19 1.33 -5.64
N ILE A 44 -14.77 1.47 -4.45
CA ILE A 44 -14.25 0.84 -3.24
C ILE A 44 -14.90 -0.53 -3.13
N SER A 45 -14.07 -1.55 -2.90
CA SER A 45 -14.51 -2.94 -2.74
C SER A 45 -13.84 -3.56 -1.51
N GLU A 46 -14.53 -4.50 -0.89
CA GLU A 46 -13.95 -5.32 0.16
C GLU A 46 -13.43 -6.63 -0.45
N VAL A 47 -12.15 -6.93 -0.20
CA VAL A 47 -11.49 -8.15 -0.64
C VAL A 47 -10.95 -8.90 0.58
N LYS A 48 -11.53 -10.06 0.90
CA LYS A 48 -11.18 -10.87 2.09
C LYS A 48 -11.11 -10.03 3.38
N GLY A 49 -12.10 -9.14 3.56
CA GLY A 49 -12.23 -8.29 4.74
C GLY A 49 -11.45 -6.97 4.69
N ARG A 50 -10.74 -6.64 3.60
CA ARG A 50 -9.92 -5.44 3.48
C ARG A 50 -10.43 -4.51 2.37
N PRO A 51 -10.43 -3.19 2.59
CA PRO A 51 -10.83 -2.25 1.56
C PRO A 51 -9.76 -2.11 0.48
N THR A 52 -10.22 -2.02 -0.76
CA THR A 52 -9.41 -1.70 -1.93
C THR A 52 -10.10 -0.61 -2.73
N LEU A 53 -9.34 0.21 -3.44
CA LEU A 53 -9.85 1.28 -4.28
C LEU A 53 -9.37 1.08 -5.70
N GLN A 54 -10.30 1.01 -6.65
CA GLN A 54 -9.99 0.92 -8.07
C GLN A 54 -10.66 2.05 -8.84
N TRP A 55 -9.87 2.82 -9.59
CA TRP A 55 -10.37 3.81 -10.53
C TRP A 55 -9.97 3.41 -11.96
N ARG A 56 -10.86 3.65 -12.93
CA ARG A 56 -10.62 3.36 -14.35
C ARG A 56 -10.99 4.57 -15.19
N GLY A 57 -10.05 5.02 -16.03
CA GLY A 57 -10.28 6.13 -16.98
C GLY A 57 -11.09 5.74 -18.20
N GLY A 58 -11.33 4.44 -18.44
CA GLY A 58 -12.12 3.92 -19.55
C GLY A 58 -12.21 2.39 -19.55
N PRO A 59 -12.92 1.81 -20.54
CA PRO A 59 -13.21 0.37 -20.58
C PRO A 59 -12.05 -0.50 -21.09
N ASN A 60 -10.99 0.08 -21.63
CA ASN A 60 -9.90 -0.65 -22.29
C ASN A 60 -8.58 -0.50 -21.52
N PRO A 61 -8.37 -1.21 -20.41
CA PRO A 61 -7.19 -1.06 -19.57
C PRO A 61 -5.90 -1.34 -20.35
N LYS A 62 -4.88 -0.50 -20.12
CA LYS A 62 -3.56 -0.63 -20.76
C LYS A 62 -2.43 -0.51 -19.75
N VAL A 63 -2.60 0.35 -18.75
CA VAL A 63 -1.58 0.64 -17.75
C VAL A 63 -2.22 0.62 -16.38
N LEU A 64 -1.66 -0.19 -15.49
CA LEU A 64 -2.00 -0.20 -14.08
C LEU A 64 -1.00 0.66 -13.30
N LEU A 65 -1.51 1.63 -12.56
CA LEU A 65 -0.78 2.39 -11.55
C LEU A 65 -1.11 1.73 -10.20
N LEU A 66 -0.15 0.99 -9.66
CA LEU A 66 -0.33 0.21 -8.45
C LEU A 66 0.24 0.93 -7.25
N CYS A 67 -0.56 1.03 -6.20
CA CYS A 67 -0.23 1.67 -4.94
C CYS A 67 -0.76 0.88 -3.75
N HIS A 68 -0.20 1.16 -2.56
CA HIS A 68 -0.80 0.77 -1.28
C HIS A 68 -0.93 1.98 -0.34
N LEU A 69 -1.85 1.89 0.61
CA LEU A 69 -2.16 2.98 1.55
C LEU A 69 -2.05 2.56 3.02
N ASP A 70 -1.80 1.27 3.28
CA ASP A 70 -1.41 0.79 4.59
C ASP A 70 0.04 1.14 4.93
N THR A 71 0.39 1.06 6.20
CA THR A 71 1.72 1.36 6.70
C THR A 71 2.13 0.40 7.82
N VAL A 72 3.44 0.23 8.02
CA VAL A 72 4.02 -0.54 9.15
C VAL A 72 3.90 0.15 10.51
N TRP A 73 3.42 1.41 10.57
CA TRP A 73 3.44 2.23 11.78
C TRP A 73 2.20 2.00 12.64
N PRO A 74 2.31 1.40 13.84
CA PRO A 74 1.20 1.31 14.78
C PRO A 74 0.69 2.69 15.19
N HIS A 75 -0.59 2.78 15.60
CA HIS A 75 -1.17 4.02 16.08
C HIS A 75 -0.32 4.67 17.18
N GLY A 76 -0.05 5.97 17.03
CA GLY A 76 0.71 6.76 18.01
C GLY A 76 2.21 6.48 18.06
N SER A 77 2.74 5.54 17.27
CA SER A 77 4.17 5.21 17.25
C SER A 77 5.03 6.24 16.50
N TYR A 78 4.41 7.04 15.62
CA TYR A 78 5.09 8.09 14.85
C TYR A 78 4.44 9.45 15.17
N LEU A 79 5.15 10.34 15.85
CA LEU A 79 4.67 11.65 16.24
C LEU A 79 5.75 12.74 16.02
N PRO A 80 5.38 13.90 15.50
CA PRO A 80 4.05 14.24 14.97
C PRO A 80 3.74 13.43 13.69
N MET A 81 2.45 13.20 13.43
CA MET A 81 2.00 12.50 12.22
C MET A 81 2.43 13.21 10.93
N TRP A 82 2.65 14.49 10.99
CA TRP A 82 3.10 15.31 9.88
C TRP A 82 4.12 16.35 10.33
N SER A 83 5.19 16.49 9.57
CA SER A 83 6.09 17.64 9.65
C SER A 83 6.66 17.98 8.28
N GLN A 84 6.90 19.28 8.07
CA GLN A 84 7.55 19.80 6.89
C GLN A 84 8.67 20.76 7.30
N GLU A 85 9.85 20.54 6.74
CA GLU A 85 11.01 21.39 6.96
C GLU A 85 11.68 21.70 5.60
N GLY A 86 11.40 22.89 5.07
CA GLY A 86 11.75 23.22 3.70
C GLY A 86 11.07 22.28 2.70
N ASP A 87 11.87 21.57 1.91
CA ASP A 87 11.40 20.62 0.92
C ASP A 87 11.29 19.18 1.44
N VAL A 88 11.54 18.96 2.73
CA VAL A 88 11.49 17.64 3.34
C VAL A 88 10.17 17.43 4.07
N LEU A 89 9.44 16.39 3.68
CA LEU A 89 8.20 15.96 4.30
C LEU A 89 8.46 14.71 5.15
N ARG A 90 7.87 14.65 6.35
CA ARG A 90 7.97 13.48 7.24
C ARG A 90 6.60 13.11 7.80
N GLY A 91 6.34 11.81 7.88
CA GLY A 91 5.13 11.23 8.45
C GLY A 91 4.97 9.76 8.04
N PRO A 92 4.09 8.99 8.71
CA PRO A 92 3.88 7.58 8.38
C PRO A 92 3.36 7.42 6.95
N GLY A 93 4.09 6.63 6.17
CA GLY A 93 3.73 6.36 4.77
C GLY A 93 4.01 7.51 3.79
N VAL A 94 4.64 8.63 4.18
CA VAL A 94 5.02 9.70 3.22
C VAL A 94 5.85 9.11 2.08
N PHE A 95 6.89 8.36 2.42
CA PHE A 95 7.82 7.80 1.45
C PHE A 95 7.34 6.48 0.89
N ASP A 96 6.69 5.67 1.70
CA ASP A 96 6.19 4.34 1.43
C ASP A 96 4.71 4.25 1.84
N MET A 97 3.73 4.39 0.89
CA MET A 97 3.96 5.03 -0.41
C MET A 97 2.88 6.08 -0.73
N LYS A 98 2.31 6.74 0.30
CA LYS A 98 1.20 7.71 0.15
C LYS A 98 1.55 8.87 -0.82
N ALA A 99 2.81 9.34 -0.82
CA ALA A 99 3.24 10.33 -1.80
C ALA A 99 3.26 9.75 -3.23
N GLY A 100 3.60 8.48 -3.39
CA GLY A 100 3.53 7.78 -4.67
C GLY A 100 2.10 7.70 -5.21
N PHE A 101 1.12 7.40 -4.35
CA PHE A 101 -0.29 7.43 -4.74
C PHE A 101 -0.70 8.82 -5.24
N ILE A 102 -0.36 9.89 -4.52
CA ILE A 102 -0.66 11.26 -4.95
C ILE A 102 0.01 11.59 -6.29
N GLN A 103 1.26 11.16 -6.50
CA GLN A 103 1.95 11.33 -7.78
C GLN A 103 1.21 10.61 -8.91
N ALA A 104 0.74 9.39 -8.70
CA ALA A 104 -0.04 8.63 -9.69
C ALA A 104 -1.33 9.37 -10.08
N VAL A 105 -2.09 9.85 -9.10
CA VAL A 105 -3.35 10.58 -9.34
C VAL A 105 -3.09 11.92 -10.05
N ILE A 106 -2.09 12.70 -9.62
CA ILE A 106 -1.72 13.97 -10.26
C ILE A 106 -1.26 13.73 -11.70
N ALA A 107 -0.40 12.74 -11.94
CA ALA A 107 0.06 12.42 -13.28
C ALA A 107 -1.12 12.04 -14.19
N THR A 108 -2.07 11.26 -13.68
CA THR A 108 -3.29 10.89 -14.41
C THR A 108 -4.14 12.12 -14.74
N SER A 109 -4.29 13.07 -13.80
CA SER A 109 -5.09 14.29 -14.00
C SER A 109 -4.53 15.23 -15.08
N GLN A 110 -3.26 15.09 -15.43
CA GLN A 110 -2.62 15.89 -16.47
C GLN A 110 -2.75 15.30 -17.87
N LEU A 111 -3.29 14.10 -17.99
CA LEU A 111 -3.49 13.47 -19.29
C LEU A 111 -4.71 14.08 -20.01
N SER A 112 -4.56 14.34 -21.30
CA SER A 112 -5.69 14.78 -22.15
C SER A 112 -6.72 13.66 -22.40
N ASN A 113 -6.31 12.41 -22.25
CA ASN A 113 -7.14 11.23 -22.36
C ASN A 113 -6.66 10.18 -21.33
N THR A 114 -7.53 9.76 -20.46
CA THR A 114 -7.27 8.77 -19.41
C THR A 114 -7.70 7.36 -19.81
N ASP A 115 -8.29 7.16 -21.00
CA ASP A 115 -8.66 5.82 -21.48
C ASP A 115 -7.43 4.89 -21.46
N GLY A 116 -7.60 3.76 -20.80
CA GLY A 116 -6.53 2.79 -20.60
C GLY A 116 -5.79 2.90 -19.27
N VAL A 117 -5.99 3.95 -18.48
CA VAL A 117 -5.38 4.07 -17.15
C VAL A 117 -6.26 3.39 -16.10
N VAL A 118 -5.64 2.58 -15.26
CA VAL A 118 -6.24 2.00 -14.04
C VAL A 118 -5.38 2.40 -12.87
N ILE A 119 -6.00 2.89 -11.79
CA ILE A 119 -5.34 3.09 -10.50
C ILE A 119 -5.91 2.04 -9.55
N LEU A 120 -5.05 1.28 -8.90
CA LEU A 120 -5.43 0.32 -7.85
C LEU A 120 -4.64 0.62 -6.59
N ALA A 121 -5.35 0.86 -5.48
CA ALA A 121 -4.76 1.00 -4.16
C ALA A 121 -5.26 -0.11 -3.23
N THR A 122 -4.32 -0.76 -2.55
CA THR A 122 -4.57 -1.86 -1.59
C THR A 122 -4.23 -1.42 -0.17
N THR A 123 -4.54 -2.27 0.82
CA THR A 123 -4.31 -1.98 2.25
C THR A 123 -3.70 -3.17 3.01
N ASP A 124 -2.92 -3.99 2.33
CA ASP A 124 -2.26 -5.17 2.90
C ASP A 124 -0.89 -5.47 2.28
N GLU A 125 -0.27 -4.46 1.65
CA GLU A 125 1.04 -4.64 1.02
C GLU A 125 2.12 -4.96 2.05
N GLU A 126 2.17 -4.22 3.15
CA GLU A 126 3.16 -4.31 4.21
C GLU A 126 3.13 -5.65 4.98
N ILE A 127 2.07 -6.43 4.80
CA ILE A 127 1.91 -7.77 5.35
C ILE A 127 1.88 -8.87 4.28
N GLY A 128 2.29 -8.54 3.03
CA GLY A 128 2.50 -9.49 1.95
C GLY A 128 1.35 -9.68 0.97
N SER A 129 0.37 -8.77 0.95
CA SER A 129 -0.76 -8.75 0.00
C SER A 129 -1.59 -10.05 -0.04
N GLU A 130 -1.74 -10.74 1.09
CA GLU A 130 -2.42 -12.03 1.14
C GLU A 130 -3.91 -11.94 0.75
N CYS A 131 -4.55 -10.82 1.07
CA CYS A 131 -5.95 -10.59 0.75
C CYS A 131 -6.11 -10.06 -0.68
N SER A 132 -5.33 -9.04 -1.06
CA SER A 132 -5.47 -8.32 -2.32
C SER A 132 -4.83 -9.00 -3.53
N ARG A 133 -3.97 -10.00 -3.34
CA ARG A 133 -3.17 -10.64 -4.40
C ARG A 133 -3.98 -11.05 -5.63
N GLU A 134 -5.08 -11.78 -5.43
CA GLU A 134 -5.89 -12.29 -6.55
C GLU A 134 -6.51 -11.14 -7.38
N LEU A 135 -6.98 -10.08 -6.69
CA LEU A 135 -7.47 -8.88 -7.37
C LEU A 135 -6.34 -8.20 -8.14
N LEU A 136 -5.20 -7.98 -7.48
CA LEU A 136 -4.03 -7.34 -8.08
C LEU A 136 -3.56 -8.08 -9.33
N GLU A 137 -3.39 -9.39 -9.25
CA GLU A 137 -2.98 -10.23 -10.38
C GLU A 137 -4.01 -10.19 -11.52
N SER A 138 -5.31 -10.23 -11.20
CA SER A 138 -6.36 -10.17 -12.22
C SER A 138 -6.35 -8.84 -12.97
N VAL A 139 -6.24 -7.71 -12.26
CA VAL A 139 -6.18 -6.37 -12.88
C VAL A 139 -4.88 -6.17 -13.66
N ALA A 140 -3.75 -6.68 -13.14
CA ALA A 140 -2.48 -6.60 -13.83
C ALA A 140 -2.50 -7.35 -15.19
N LEU A 141 -3.16 -8.50 -15.26
CA LEU A 141 -3.28 -9.30 -16.48
C LEU A 141 -4.18 -8.64 -17.55
N GLU A 142 -5.05 -7.70 -17.16
CA GLU A 142 -5.81 -6.88 -18.12
C GLU A 142 -4.93 -5.81 -18.80
N CYS A 143 -3.77 -5.47 -18.21
CA CYS A 143 -2.94 -4.36 -18.61
C CYS A 143 -1.69 -4.81 -19.37
N GLN A 144 -1.15 -3.94 -20.21
CA GLN A 144 0.10 -4.16 -20.95
C GLN A 144 1.34 -3.84 -20.08
N ALA A 145 1.18 -2.96 -19.09
CA ALA A 145 2.23 -2.55 -18.19
C ALA A 145 1.67 -2.25 -16.79
N VAL A 146 2.51 -2.49 -15.77
CA VAL A 146 2.23 -2.14 -14.38
C VAL A 146 3.34 -1.21 -13.88
N PHE A 147 2.96 -0.05 -13.36
CA PHE A 147 3.85 0.86 -12.66
C PHE A 147 3.53 0.84 -11.18
N VAL A 148 4.48 0.42 -10.38
CA VAL A 148 4.39 0.42 -8.92
C VAL A 148 5.01 1.72 -8.42
N PHE A 149 4.22 2.55 -7.72
CA PHE A 149 4.62 3.89 -7.30
C PHE A 149 5.37 3.90 -5.96
N GLU A 150 6.14 2.84 -5.73
CA GLU A 150 7.07 2.73 -4.63
C GLU A 150 8.26 3.69 -4.75
N SER A 151 8.94 3.88 -3.65
CA SER A 151 10.13 4.73 -3.58
C SER A 151 11.22 4.32 -4.56
N ALA A 152 11.74 5.27 -5.33
CA ALA A 152 12.90 5.07 -6.19
C ALA A 152 14.21 5.10 -5.39
N ILE A 153 15.27 4.47 -5.90
CA ILE A 153 16.64 4.60 -5.40
C ILE A 153 17.40 5.50 -6.37
N ASP A 154 17.91 6.61 -5.87
CA ASP A 154 18.63 7.61 -6.68
C ASP A 154 17.87 8.05 -7.95
N GLY A 155 16.55 8.13 -7.88
CA GLY A 155 15.68 8.50 -9.00
C GLY A 155 15.63 7.44 -10.13
N LYS A 156 16.11 6.22 -9.90
CA LYS A 156 16.16 5.16 -10.90
C LYS A 156 14.93 4.25 -10.82
N LEU A 157 14.46 3.81 -11.97
CA LEU A 157 13.42 2.78 -12.05
C LEU A 157 13.97 1.43 -11.59
N LYS A 158 13.22 0.74 -10.75
CA LYS A 158 13.49 -0.65 -10.35
C LYS A 158 12.82 -1.58 -11.36
N THR A 159 13.61 -2.23 -12.21
CA THR A 159 13.12 -3.15 -13.25
C THR A 159 13.30 -4.62 -12.90
N GLY A 160 13.82 -4.92 -11.72
CA GLY A 160 14.03 -6.28 -11.21
C GLY A 160 14.01 -6.32 -9.68
N ARG A 161 13.56 -7.43 -9.13
CA ARG A 161 13.48 -7.67 -7.69
C ARG A 161 14.10 -9.02 -7.34
N LYS A 162 14.65 -9.11 -6.13
CA LYS A 162 15.00 -10.39 -5.52
C LYS A 162 13.72 -11.02 -4.96
N GLY A 163 13.65 -12.34 -4.99
CA GLY A 163 12.59 -13.07 -4.29
C GLY A 163 12.83 -13.10 -2.77
N THR A 164 11.76 -13.27 -2.03
CA THR A 164 11.76 -13.50 -0.58
C THR A 164 10.97 -14.76 -0.28
N SER A 165 11.42 -15.54 0.67
CA SER A 165 10.70 -16.71 1.19
C SER A 165 10.63 -16.61 2.70
N MET A 166 9.44 -16.86 3.24
CA MET A 166 9.21 -16.97 4.69
C MET A 166 9.04 -18.44 5.04
N TYR A 167 9.68 -18.86 6.11
CA TYR A 167 9.59 -20.23 6.62
C TYR A 167 9.16 -20.18 8.08
N GLN A 168 8.17 -21.00 8.42
CA GLN A 168 7.83 -21.29 9.81
C GLN A 168 8.40 -22.67 10.16
N ILE A 169 9.21 -22.72 11.20
CA ILE A 169 9.77 -23.98 11.72
C ILE A 169 9.19 -24.22 13.10
N GLU A 170 8.51 -25.32 13.26
CA GLU A 170 8.01 -25.79 14.55
C GLU A 170 8.84 -27.00 14.99
N VAL A 171 9.42 -26.90 16.19
CA VAL A 171 10.19 -27.97 16.81
C VAL A 171 9.39 -28.52 17.98
N ILE A 172 8.92 -29.75 17.88
CA ILE A 172 8.17 -30.43 18.94
C ILE A 172 9.16 -31.20 19.78
N GLY A 173 9.47 -30.64 20.95
CA GLY A 173 10.36 -31.26 21.93
C GLY A 173 9.59 -32.00 23.03
N ARG A 174 10.32 -32.55 23.96
CA ARG A 174 9.79 -33.16 25.19
C ARG A 174 10.46 -32.49 26.40
N ALA A 175 9.66 -31.85 27.25
CA ALA A 175 10.16 -31.24 28.45
C ALA A 175 10.64 -32.30 29.44
N SER A 176 11.78 -32.02 30.11
CA SER A 176 12.27 -32.79 31.22
C SER A 176 12.89 -31.86 32.29
N HIS A 177 13.09 -32.37 33.50
CA HIS A 177 13.75 -31.58 34.52
C HIS A 177 15.26 -31.52 34.25
N ALA A 178 15.78 -30.32 34.03
CA ALA A 178 17.17 -30.09 33.59
C ALA A 178 18.24 -30.63 34.55
N GLY A 179 17.94 -30.77 35.85
CA GLY A 179 18.86 -31.26 36.87
C GLY A 179 18.63 -32.69 37.34
N LEU A 180 17.46 -33.28 37.08
CA LEU A 180 17.12 -34.63 37.56
C LEU A 180 17.09 -35.64 36.41
N ASP A 181 16.53 -35.29 35.28
CA ASP A 181 16.29 -36.23 34.18
C ASP A 181 16.57 -35.58 32.82
N PRO A 182 17.74 -34.93 32.59
CA PRO A 182 18.01 -34.23 31.36
C PRO A 182 17.96 -35.14 30.11
N GLU A 183 18.30 -36.40 30.27
CA GLU A 183 18.29 -37.42 29.22
C GLU A 183 16.89 -37.82 28.73
N LYS A 184 15.84 -37.48 29.50
CA LYS A 184 14.45 -37.71 29.09
C LYS A 184 13.88 -36.58 28.25
N GLY A 185 14.58 -35.46 28.21
CA GLY A 185 14.24 -34.32 27.38
C GLY A 185 14.60 -34.52 25.91
N ILE A 186 13.90 -33.84 25.02
CA ILE A 186 14.24 -33.68 23.58
C ILE A 186 14.12 -32.21 23.28
N ASN A 187 15.23 -31.60 22.87
CA ASN A 187 15.30 -30.17 22.56
C ASN A 187 15.39 -29.97 21.05
#